data_2e12c940bbe12e8fd61a00898abf795f
#
_entry.id   2e12c940bbe12e8fd61a00898abf795f
#
_cell.length_a   1.000
_cell.length_b   1.000
_cell.length_c   1.000
_cell.angle_alpha   90.00
_cell.angle_beta   90.00
_cell.angle_gamma   90.00
#
_symmetry.space_group_name_H-M   'P 1'
#
loop_
_entity.id
_entity.type
_entity.pdbx_description
1 polymer ?
#
loop_
_entity_poly.entity_id
_entity_poly.type
_entity_poly.pdbx_seq_one_letter_code
_entity_poly.pdbx_strand_id
1 'polypeptide(L)'
;MLNPALIDLLACPRDDSPLVTDAEQLKSKGGQAVYPLLGGIPFLFAEPGVALDEWRGRYHARLQQGAEEIRRLQETLARDDLHALTRKRLEDSVSALTVHIDELKTLLEPLDVTHLTADHTTYLALRTRLPEDQGLETYYANLHRDWCWGDEENARSSELV
;
A
#
# COMPACT_ATOMS: atom_id res chain seq x y z
N MET A 1 10.66 0.38 -19.38
CA MET A 1 9.53 0.29 -20.35
C MET A 1 8.82 -1.03 -20.14
N LEU A 2 7.49 -1.02 -20.09
CA LEU A 2 6.68 -2.24 -20.09
C LEU A 2 6.83 -3.01 -21.40
N ASN A 3 6.82 -4.34 -21.32
CA ASN A 3 6.78 -5.19 -22.50
C ASN A 3 5.45 -4.99 -23.25
N PRO A 4 5.45 -4.67 -24.56
CA PRO A 4 4.22 -4.49 -25.32
C PRO A 4 3.25 -5.67 -25.23
N ALA A 5 3.78 -6.92 -25.24
CA ALA A 5 2.96 -8.11 -25.08
C ALA A 5 2.24 -8.19 -23.72
N LEU A 6 2.79 -7.55 -22.67
CA LEU A 6 2.12 -7.45 -21.38
C LEU A 6 0.98 -6.43 -21.42
N ILE A 7 1.18 -5.32 -22.15
CA ILE A 7 0.16 -4.27 -22.28
C ILE A 7 -1.11 -4.81 -22.96
N ASP A 8 -0.92 -5.67 -23.97
CA ASP A 8 -2.04 -6.30 -24.69
C ASP A 8 -2.89 -7.24 -23.80
N LEU A 9 -2.36 -7.67 -22.66
CA LEU A 9 -3.07 -8.48 -21.67
C LEU A 9 -3.76 -7.66 -20.58
N LEU A 10 -3.49 -6.34 -20.53
CA LEU A 10 -4.04 -5.45 -19.51
C LEU A 10 -5.28 -4.74 -20.03
N ALA A 11 -6.26 -4.59 -19.17
CA ALA A 11 -7.49 -3.83 -19.44
C ALA A 11 -7.69 -2.72 -18.39
N CYS A 12 -8.45 -1.72 -18.75
CA CYS A 12 -8.82 -0.63 -17.87
C CYS A 12 -9.73 -1.15 -16.73
N PRO A 13 -9.38 -0.95 -15.45
CA PRO A 13 -10.19 -1.43 -14.33
C PRO A 13 -11.57 -0.79 -14.20
N ARG A 14 -11.85 0.29 -14.97
CA ARG A 14 -13.14 1.00 -14.92
C ARG A 14 -14.15 0.49 -15.97
N ASP A 15 -13.66 0.15 -17.15
CA ASP A 15 -14.52 -0.06 -18.32
C ASP A 15 -14.07 -1.20 -19.23
N ASP A 16 -13.09 -1.98 -18.79
CA ASP A 16 -12.46 -3.10 -19.52
C ASP A 16 -11.89 -2.71 -20.90
N SER A 17 -11.77 -1.42 -21.20
CA SER A 17 -11.16 -0.97 -22.45
C SER A 17 -9.67 -1.29 -22.51
N PRO A 18 -9.12 -1.49 -23.73
CA PRO A 18 -7.69 -1.69 -23.91
C PRO A 18 -6.88 -0.49 -23.40
N LEU A 19 -5.69 -0.76 -22.88
CA LEU A 19 -4.75 0.25 -22.42
C LEU A 19 -3.71 0.55 -23.50
N VAL A 20 -3.27 1.81 -23.55
CA VAL A 20 -2.18 2.27 -24.42
C VAL A 20 -1.14 2.99 -23.57
N THR A 21 0.14 2.82 -23.92
CA THR A 21 1.25 3.49 -23.23
C THR A 21 1.35 4.93 -23.70
N ASP A 22 1.48 5.85 -22.76
CA ASP A 22 1.77 7.26 -23.01
C ASP A 22 2.82 7.73 -22.01
N ALA A 23 4.08 7.81 -22.46
CA ALA A 23 5.24 8.14 -21.64
C ALA A 23 5.35 7.24 -20.39
N GLU A 24 5.17 7.80 -19.20
CA GLU A 24 5.24 7.09 -17.91
C GLU A 24 3.87 6.72 -17.33
N GLN A 25 2.88 6.58 -18.18
CA GLN A 25 1.52 6.24 -17.78
C GLN A 25 0.83 5.34 -18.80
N LEU A 26 -0.19 4.62 -18.36
CA LEU A 26 -1.12 3.93 -19.21
C LEU A 26 -2.42 4.74 -19.31
N LYS A 27 -3.01 4.82 -20.50
CA LYS A 27 -4.31 5.45 -20.73
C LYS A 27 -5.31 4.43 -21.24
N SER A 28 -6.55 4.54 -20.79
CA SER A 28 -7.64 3.80 -21.45
C SER A 28 -7.84 4.31 -22.87
N LYS A 29 -8.16 3.41 -23.80
CA LYS A 29 -8.39 3.76 -25.20
C LYS A 29 -9.56 4.72 -25.38
N GLY A 30 -10.48 4.76 -24.40
CA GLY A 30 -11.55 5.76 -24.30
C GLY A 30 -11.09 7.13 -23.79
N GLY A 31 -9.83 7.27 -23.36
CA GLY A 31 -9.21 8.54 -22.96
C GLY A 31 -9.64 9.09 -21.59
N GLN A 32 -10.51 8.40 -20.87
CA GLN A 32 -11.07 8.90 -19.59
C GLN A 32 -10.28 8.49 -18.34
N ALA A 33 -9.48 7.45 -18.41
CA ALA A 33 -8.72 6.96 -17.28
C ALA A 33 -7.22 6.92 -17.57
N VAL A 34 -6.44 7.36 -16.56
CA VAL A 34 -4.99 7.43 -16.61
C VAL A 34 -4.44 6.66 -15.41
N TYR A 35 -3.48 5.80 -15.67
CA TYR A 35 -2.84 4.94 -14.67
C TYR A 35 -1.33 5.18 -14.67
N PRO A 36 -0.72 5.58 -13.56
CA PRO A 36 0.72 5.83 -13.50
C PRO A 36 1.52 4.54 -13.57
N LEU A 37 2.74 4.66 -14.07
CA LEU A 37 3.78 3.65 -13.95
C LEU A 37 4.69 4.03 -12.77
N LEU A 38 4.58 3.32 -11.67
CA LEU A 38 5.40 3.55 -10.48
C LEU A 38 6.59 2.59 -10.50
N GLY A 39 7.80 3.12 -10.70
CA GLY A 39 8.98 2.29 -10.86
C GLY A 39 8.88 1.28 -12.02
N GLY A 40 8.15 1.61 -13.09
CA GLY A 40 7.89 0.74 -14.23
C GLY A 40 6.76 -0.28 -14.02
N ILE A 41 6.08 -0.26 -12.86
CA ILE A 41 4.95 -1.14 -12.54
C ILE A 41 3.64 -0.37 -12.77
N PRO A 42 2.68 -0.91 -13.55
CA PRO A 42 1.40 -0.26 -13.74
C PRO A 42 0.56 -0.26 -12.47
N PHE A 43 0.11 0.92 -12.07
CA PHE A 43 -0.74 1.10 -10.90
C PHE A 43 -2.22 1.09 -11.32
N LEU A 44 -2.75 -0.12 -11.59
CA LEU A 44 -4.07 -0.35 -12.16
C LEU A 44 -5.14 -0.50 -11.09
N PHE A 45 -5.59 0.62 -10.56
CA PHE A 45 -6.76 0.69 -9.67
C PHE A 45 -7.86 1.48 -10.35
N ALA A 46 -9.11 1.13 -10.12
CA ALA A 46 -10.25 1.87 -10.67
C ALA A 46 -10.20 3.36 -10.30
N GLU A 47 -9.75 3.67 -9.07
CA GLU A 47 -9.44 5.02 -8.60
C GLU A 47 -8.00 5.10 -8.09
N PRO A 48 -7.03 5.32 -9.00
CA PRO A 48 -5.62 5.30 -8.63
C PRO A 48 -5.23 6.40 -7.64
N GLY A 49 -5.88 7.57 -7.69
CA GLY A 49 -5.65 8.65 -6.74
C GLY A 49 -6.02 8.27 -5.32
N VAL A 50 -7.19 7.66 -5.12
CA VAL A 50 -7.65 7.20 -3.79
C VAL A 50 -6.73 6.13 -3.24
N ALA A 51 -6.35 5.14 -4.06
CA ALA A 51 -5.44 4.09 -3.67
C ALA A 51 -4.07 4.64 -3.28
N LEU A 52 -3.54 5.61 -4.04
CA LEU A 52 -2.27 6.27 -3.73
C LEU A 52 -2.32 7.07 -2.44
N ASP A 53 -3.40 7.80 -2.18
CA ASP A 53 -3.56 8.57 -0.93
C ASP A 53 -3.59 7.64 0.28
N GLU A 54 -4.27 6.49 0.19
CA GLU A 54 -4.28 5.48 1.25
C GLU A 54 -2.88 4.91 1.51
N TRP A 55 -2.16 4.53 0.46
CA TRP A 55 -0.79 4.01 0.58
C TRP A 55 0.19 5.06 1.09
N ARG A 56 0.08 6.32 0.64
CA ARG A 56 0.86 7.43 1.19
C ARG A 56 0.60 7.62 2.67
N GLY A 57 -0.66 7.59 3.09
CA GLY A 57 -1.02 7.69 4.50
C GLY A 57 -0.38 6.58 5.35
N ARG A 58 -0.44 5.33 4.88
CA ARG A 58 0.21 4.18 5.54
C ARG A 58 1.73 4.32 5.58
N TYR A 59 2.33 4.75 4.49
CA TYR A 59 3.78 4.98 4.38
C TYR A 59 4.25 6.04 5.36
N HIS A 60 3.60 7.22 5.37
CA HIS A 60 3.94 8.30 6.30
C HIS A 60 3.75 7.88 7.76
N ALA A 61 2.68 7.18 8.09
CA ALA A 61 2.47 6.62 9.42
C ALA A 61 3.60 5.66 9.83
N ARG A 62 4.06 4.80 8.91
CA ARG A 62 5.17 3.87 9.19
C ARG A 62 6.49 4.59 9.42
N LEU A 63 6.79 5.64 8.63
CA LEU A 63 7.98 6.47 8.85
C LEU A 63 7.94 7.17 10.20
N GLN A 64 6.79 7.73 10.60
CA GLN A 64 6.62 8.36 11.90
C GLN A 64 6.81 7.38 13.05
N GLN A 65 6.23 6.17 12.95
CA GLN A 65 6.44 5.12 13.95
C GLN A 65 7.91 4.75 14.10
N GLY A 66 8.61 4.57 12.99
CA GLY A 66 10.03 4.23 13.01
C GLY A 66 10.89 5.35 13.63
N ALA A 67 10.62 6.61 13.29
CA ALA A 67 11.30 7.75 13.88
C ALA A 67 11.06 7.86 15.39
N GLU A 68 9.83 7.62 15.84
CA GLU A 68 9.48 7.62 17.25
C GLU A 68 10.15 6.47 18.02
N GLU A 69 10.24 5.30 17.41
CA GLU A 69 10.93 4.16 18.03
C GLU A 69 12.43 4.42 18.17
N ILE A 70 13.07 4.97 17.13
CA ILE A 70 14.47 5.39 17.19
C ILE A 70 14.67 6.40 18.33
N ARG A 71 13.82 7.40 18.44
CA ARG A 71 13.88 8.41 19.49
C ARG A 71 13.82 7.77 20.88
N ARG A 72 12.88 6.86 21.13
CA ARG A 72 12.76 6.13 22.41
C ARG A 72 13.99 5.29 22.74
N LEU A 73 14.57 4.61 21.74
CA LEU A 73 15.80 3.83 21.94
C LEU A 73 16.98 4.76 22.27
N GLN A 74 17.10 5.91 21.60
CA GLN A 74 18.12 6.92 21.86
C GLN A 74 17.99 7.54 23.27
N GLU A 75 16.76 7.84 23.71
CA GLU A 75 16.50 8.29 25.09
C GLU A 75 16.91 7.24 26.12
N THR A 76 16.66 5.97 25.82
CA THR A 76 17.11 4.88 26.68
C THR A 76 18.63 4.77 26.71
N LEU A 77 19.29 4.93 25.56
CA LEU A 77 20.76 4.93 25.44
C LEU A 77 21.43 6.08 26.19
N ALA A 78 20.74 7.19 26.39
CA ALA A 78 21.25 8.34 27.15
C ALA A 78 21.37 8.07 28.66
N ARG A 79 20.86 6.94 29.16
CA ARG A 79 20.96 6.55 30.56
C ARG A 79 22.37 6.04 30.90
N ASP A 80 22.91 6.48 32.01
CA ASP A 80 24.27 6.11 32.46
C ASP A 80 24.34 4.71 33.13
N ASP A 81 23.19 4.19 33.60
CA ASP A 81 23.09 2.94 34.35
C ASP A 81 22.95 1.68 33.47
N LEU A 82 23.10 1.81 32.14
CA LEU A 82 22.97 0.68 31.23
C LEU A 82 24.18 -0.25 31.28
N HIS A 83 23.89 -1.53 31.40
CA HIS A 83 24.91 -2.56 31.20
C HIS A 83 25.48 -2.54 29.79
N ALA A 84 26.80 -2.75 29.64
CA ALA A 84 27.50 -2.63 28.34
C ALA A 84 26.86 -3.47 27.21
N LEU A 85 26.42 -4.71 27.49
CA LEU A 85 25.77 -5.58 26.53
C LEU A 85 24.39 -5.02 26.09
N THR A 86 23.64 -4.45 27.03
CA THR A 86 22.35 -3.81 26.75
C THR A 86 22.55 -2.59 25.87
N ARG A 87 23.52 -1.74 26.20
CA ARG A 87 23.88 -0.56 25.38
C ARG A 87 24.20 -0.97 23.96
N LYS A 88 25.07 -1.96 23.77
CA LYS A 88 25.43 -2.44 22.44
C LYS A 88 24.20 -2.94 21.65
N ARG A 89 23.31 -3.71 22.26
CA ARG A 89 22.07 -4.20 21.59
C ARG A 89 21.15 -3.06 21.17
N LEU A 90 21.03 -2.03 22.00
CA LEU A 90 20.22 -0.85 21.65
C LEU A 90 20.85 -0.07 20.50
N GLU A 91 22.18 0.11 20.48
CA GLU A 91 22.91 0.74 19.39
C GLU A 91 22.72 -0.03 18.08
N ASP A 92 22.87 -1.36 18.11
CA ASP A 92 22.63 -2.23 16.96
C ASP A 92 21.17 -2.11 16.46
N SER A 93 20.20 -2.01 17.36
CA SER A 93 18.78 -1.83 17.01
C SER A 93 18.51 -0.48 16.38
N VAL A 94 19.06 0.61 16.91
CA VAL A 94 18.94 1.95 16.32
C VAL A 94 19.53 1.95 14.91
N SER A 95 20.72 1.37 14.74
CA SER A 95 21.36 1.28 13.43
C SER A 95 20.51 0.50 12.43
N ALA A 96 20.02 -0.67 12.82
CA ALA A 96 19.18 -1.51 11.94
C ALA A 96 17.86 -0.82 11.56
N LEU A 97 17.19 -0.14 12.50
CA LEU A 97 15.96 0.62 12.23
C LEU A 97 16.23 1.79 11.30
N THR A 98 17.34 2.51 11.47
CA THR A 98 17.70 3.62 10.59
C THR A 98 17.89 3.16 9.16
N VAL A 99 18.66 2.08 8.96
CA VAL A 99 18.87 1.48 7.64
C VAL A 99 17.53 1.05 7.02
N HIS A 100 16.69 0.36 7.79
CA HIS A 100 15.38 -0.10 7.32
C HIS A 100 14.47 1.06 6.89
N ILE A 101 14.45 2.17 7.64
CA ILE A 101 13.66 3.36 7.28
C ILE A 101 14.18 4.00 6.00
N ASP A 102 15.49 4.08 5.81
CA ASP A 102 16.08 4.67 4.61
C ASP A 102 15.88 3.79 3.37
N GLU A 103 15.94 2.47 3.52
CA GLU A 103 15.56 1.52 2.48
C GLU A 103 14.07 1.64 2.11
N LEU A 104 13.19 1.78 3.11
CA LEU A 104 11.76 1.96 2.90
C LEU A 104 11.45 3.27 2.16
N LYS A 105 12.11 4.38 2.50
CA LYS A 105 11.99 5.65 1.79
C LYS A 105 12.39 5.51 0.33
N THR A 106 13.54 4.88 0.06
CA THR A 106 14.03 4.67 -1.30
C THR A 106 13.09 3.80 -2.12
N LEU A 107 12.57 2.72 -1.52
CA LEU A 107 11.64 1.79 -2.19
C LEU A 107 10.31 2.46 -2.54
N LEU A 108 9.79 3.30 -1.66
CA LEU A 108 8.45 3.90 -1.78
C LEU A 108 8.47 5.34 -2.32
N GLU A 109 9.64 5.89 -2.64
CA GLU A 109 9.77 7.21 -3.27
C GLU A 109 8.80 7.41 -4.47
N PRO A 110 8.58 6.43 -5.37
CA PRO A 110 7.64 6.61 -6.48
C PRO A 110 6.21 6.90 -6.06
N LEU A 111 5.79 6.54 -4.85
CA LEU A 111 4.45 6.86 -4.31
C LEU A 111 4.33 8.34 -3.94
N ASP A 112 5.43 8.96 -3.49
CA ASP A 112 5.44 10.36 -3.07
C ASP A 112 5.51 11.34 -4.25
N VAL A 113 6.19 10.96 -5.33
CA VAL A 113 6.43 11.87 -6.48
C VAL A 113 5.29 11.95 -7.49
N THR A 114 4.27 11.09 -7.38
CA THR A 114 3.13 11.15 -8.30
C THR A 114 2.14 12.25 -7.90
N HIS A 115 1.70 13.02 -8.88
CA HIS A 115 0.77 14.15 -8.71
C HIS A 115 -0.71 13.77 -8.86
N LEU A 116 -1.02 12.47 -8.85
CA LEU A 116 -2.41 12.03 -8.90
C LEU A 116 -3.13 12.44 -7.61
N THR A 117 -4.27 13.08 -7.80
CA THR A 117 -5.19 13.43 -6.71
C THR A 117 -6.31 12.40 -6.60
N ALA A 118 -6.83 12.20 -5.40
CA ALA A 118 -7.98 11.34 -5.18
C ALA A 118 -9.26 11.95 -5.76
N ASP A 119 -10.01 11.17 -6.54
CA ASP A 119 -11.38 11.47 -6.91
C ASP A 119 -12.34 10.63 -6.04
N HIS A 120 -12.61 11.12 -4.85
CA HIS A 120 -13.50 10.45 -3.90
C HIS A 120 -14.94 10.32 -4.43
N THR A 121 -15.39 11.23 -5.27
CA THR A 121 -16.74 11.17 -5.85
C THR A 121 -16.88 9.97 -6.77
N THR A 122 -15.93 9.78 -7.69
CA THR A 122 -15.91 8.61 -8.57
C THR A 122 -15.67 7.32 -7.79
N TYR A 123 -14.80 7.34 -6.78
CA TYR A 123 -14.59 6.19 -5.89
C TYR A 123 -15.88 5.76 -5.19
N LEU A 124 -16.63 6.69 -4.60
CA LEU A 124 -17.90 6.40 -3.96
C LEU A 124 -18.94 5.87 -4.99
N ALA A 125 -18.99 6.44 -6.19
CA ALA A 125 -19.87 5.96 -7.25
C ALA A 125 -19.52 4.54 -7.71
N LEU A 126 -18.24 4.18 -7.78
CA LEU A 126 -17.81 2.82 -8.10
C LEU A 126 -18.14 1.85 -6.96
N ARG A 127 -17.92 2.28 -5.72
CA ARG A 127 -18.25 1.47 -4.54
C ARG A 127 -19.73 1.18 -4.41
N THR A 128 -20.60 2.11 -4.80
CA THR A 128 -22.07 1.93 -4.78
C THR A 128 -22.59 1.06 -5.91
N ARG A 129 -21.78 0.73 -6.92
CA ARG A 129 -22.12 -0.23 -7.99
C ARG A 129 -21.99 -1.69 -7.59
N LEU A 130 -21.63 -1.98 -6.35
CA LEU A 130 -21.68 -3.34 -5.84
C LEU A 130 -23.13 -3.86 -5.94
N PRO A 131 -23.33 -5.11 -6.37
CA PRO A 131 -24.67 -5.66 -6.54
C PRO A 131 -25.50 -5.46 -5.28
N GLU A 132 -26.69 -4.85 -5.42
CA GLU A 132 -27.61 -4.55 -4.32
C GLU A 132 -28.13 -5.80 -3.61
N ASP A 133 -28.00 -6.97 -4.26
CA ASP A 133 -28.40 -8.29 -3.77
C ASP A 133 -27.38 -8.93 -2.83
N GLN A 134 -26.16 -8.42 -2.76
CA GLN A 134 -25.21 -8.81 -1.73
C GLN A 134 -25.37 -7.88 -0.53
N GLY A 135 -26.08 -8.34 0.49
CA GLY A 135 -26.18 -7.62 1.75
C GLY A 135 -24.79 -7.26 2.28
N LEU A 136 -24.70 -6.17 3.03
CA LEU A 136 -23.44 -5.66 3.60
C LEU A 136 -22.66 -6.78 4.34
N GLU A 137 -23.35 -7.71 4.99
CA GLU A 137 -22.77 -8.85 5.67
C GLU A 137 -22.07 -9.81 4.70
N THR A 138 -22.67 -10.10 3.55
CA THR A 138 -22.05 -10.93 2.51
C THR A 138 -20.86 -10.24 1.87
N TYR A 139 -20.92 -8.91 1.69
CA TYR A 139 -19.79 -8.11 1.22
C TYR A 139 -18.62 -8.18 2.20
N TYR A 140 -18.86 -7.95 3.48
CA TYR A 140 -17.81 -8.03 4.50
C TYR A 140 -17.29 -9.45 4.68
N ALA A 141 -18.13 -10.46 4.61
CA ALA A 141 -17.72 -11.87 4.66
C ALA A 141 -16.83 -12.24 3.47
N ASN A 142 -17.17 -11.77 2.26
CA ASN A 142 -16.34 -11.98 1.07
C ASN A 142 -15.03 -11.19 1.15
N LEU A 143 -15.06 -9.94 1.63
CA LEU A 143 -13.88 -9.14 1.87
C LEU A 143 -12.97 -9.80 2.92
N HIS A 144 -13.53 -10.31 4.01
CA HIS A 144 -12.79 -11.05 5.03
C HIS A 144 -12.18 -12.34 4.47
N ARG A 145 -12.95 -13.10 3.68
CA ARG A 145 -12.46 -14.33 3.05
C ARG A 145 -11.33 -14.05 2.06
N ASP A 146 -11.42 -12.98 1.27
CA ASP A 146 -10.45 -12.64 0.24
C ASP A 146 -9.18 -11.97 0.83
N TRP A 147 -9.29 -11.35 2.01
CA TRP A 147 -8.20 -10.64 2.69
C TRP A 147 -7.65 -11.38 3.90
N CYS A 148 -8.45 -12.19 4.59
CA CYS A 148 -7.99 -13.03 5.68
C CYS A 148 -7.63 -14.39 5.11
N TRP A 149 -6.36 -14.65 5.01
CA TRP A 149 -5.79 -15.93 4.64
C TRP A 149 -6.43 -17.04 5.50
N GLY A 150 -7.34 -17.80 4.87
CA GLY A 150 -7.90 -19.03 5.39
C GLY A 150 -8.70 -18.89 6.68
N ASP A 151 -10.00 -18.66 6.54
CA ASP A 151 -10.97 -18.77 7.64
C ASP A 151 -10.91 -20.11 8.39
N GLU A 152 -10.34 -21.16 7.77
CA GLU A 152 -10.16 -22.45 8.42
C GLU A 152 -9.09 -22.43 9.53
N GLU A 153 -8.05 -21.59 9.44
CA GLU A 153 -7.05 -21.46 10.52
C GLU A 153 -7.56 -20.60 11.68
N ASN A 154 -8.33 -19.56 11.39
CA ASN A 154 -8.93 -18.72 12.42
C ASN A 154 -10.10 -19.39 13.15
N ALA A 155 -10.89 -20.22 12.47
CA ALA A 155 -11.93 -21.04 13.10
C ALA A 155 -11.33 -22.06 14.08
N ARG A 156 -10.18 -22.67 13.74
CA ARG A 156 -9.49 -23.62 14.62
C ARG A 156 -8.84 -22.95 15.84
N SER A 157 -8.42 -21.68 15.74
CA SER A 157 -7.85 -20.98 16.88
C SER A 157 -8.89 -20.48 17.88
N SER A 158 -10.14 -20.28 17.46
CA SER A 158 -11.25 -19.91 18.36
C SER A 158 -11.88 -21.10 19.10
N GLU A 159 -11.63 -22.33 18.67
CA GLU A 159 -12.06 -23.56 19.37
C GLU A 159 -11.07 -24.01 20.47
N LEU A 160 -9.92 -23.35 20.62
CA LEU A 160 -8.87 -23.68 21.59
C LEU A 160 -8.81 -22.70 22.77
N VAL A 161 -9.80 -21.87 22.98
CA VAL A 161 -10.05 -21.02 24.15
C VAL A 161 -11.37 -21.44 24.79
#